data_b7e9dbad3acf0eecb889cc7c358637f9
#
_entry.id   b7e9dbad3acf0eecb889cc7c358637f9
#
_cell.length_a   1.000
_cell.length_b   1.000
_cell.length_c   1.000
_cell.angle_alpha   90.00
_cell.angle_beta   90.00
_cell.angle_gamma   90.00
#
_symmetry.space_group_name_H-M   'P 1'
#
loop_
_entity.id
_entity.type
_entity.pdbx_description
1 polymer ?
#
loop_
_entity_poly.entity_id
_entity_poly.type
_entity_poly.pdbx_seq_one_letter_code
_entity_poly.pdbx_strand_id
1 'polypeptide(L)'
;MTDADDAPQVVTAISIALATRLPMRDIERVHAEAGAGLVGDRYHGSRHRHVSVQSASELAESSELLGAPVPHDRTRRNLTLSHGAVAKRPGTRVRVGGALLEVVRPAPPCRLMDDAIGPGAARAMHDRGGSILRVVESGDIAVGDTWLELPPDPS
;
A
#
# COMPACT_ATOMS: atom_id res chain seq x y z
N MET A 1 20.76 -20.75 -5.01
CA MET A 1 19.34 -20.67 -5.40
C MET A 1 18.68 -19.57 -4.60
N THR A 2 18.17 -18.55 -5.27
CA THR A 2 17.53 -17.44 -4.61
C THR A 2 16.11 -17.82 -4.22
N ASP A 3 15.75 -17.65 -2.96
CA ASP A 3 14.40 -17.86 -2.51
C ASP A 3 13.46 -16.84 -3.18
N ALA A 4 12.21 -17.20 -3.38
CA ALA A 4 11.23 -16.25 -3.92
C ALA A 4 11.15 -14.99 -3.06
N ASP A 5 11.40 -15.11 -1.74
CA ASP A 5 11.41 -14.00 -0.79
C ASP A 5 12.57 -13.02 -0.99
N ASP A 6 13.64 -13.44 -1.67
CA ASP A 6 14.78 -12.59 -1.98
C ASP A 6 14.60 -11.81 -3.28
N ALA A 7 13.58 -12.11 -4.07
CA ALA A 7 13.28 -11.36 -5.28
C ALA A 7 12.81 -9.95 -4.91
N PRO A 8 13.11 -8.94 -5.75
CA PRO A 8 12.59 -7.59 -5.50
C PRO A 8 11.07 -7.58 -5.41
N GLN A 9 10.55 -6.81 -4.47
CA GLN A 9 9.10 -6.58 -4.39
C GLN A 9 8.68 -5.73 -5.57
N VAL A 10 7.55 -6.08 -6.18
CA VAL A 10 6.99 -5.32 -7.29
C VAL A 10 5.54 -4.96 -7.00
N VAL A 11 5.07 -3.89 -7.62
CA VAL A 11 3.67 -3.47 -7.53
C VAL A 11 2.84 -4.42 -8.40
N THR A 12 1.91 -5.16 -7.79
CA THR A 12 1.05 -6.08 -8.52
C THR A 12 -0.33 -5.53 -8.79
N ALA A 13 -0.76 -4.52 -8.00
CA ALA A 13 -2.06 -3.87 -8.22
C ALA A 13 -1.99 -2.43 -7.73
N ILE A 14 -2.73 -1.56 -8.42
CA ILE A 14 -2.93 -0.16 -8.04
C ILE A 14 -4.44 0.06 -7.98
N SER A 15 -4.93 0.55 -6.83
CA SER A 15 -6.35 0.78 -6.62
C SER A 15 -6.60 2.19 -6.11
N ILE A 16 -7.58 2.86 -6.67
CA ILE A 16 -7.99 4.21 -6.24
C ILE A 16 -9.51 4.26 -6.08
N ALA A 17 -9.97 5.22 -5.29
CA ALA A 17 -11.38 5.55 -5.19
C ALA A 17 -11.55 7.06 -5.39
N LEU A 18 -12.53 7.46 -6.18
CA LEU A 18 -12.77 8.87 -6.48
C LEU A 18 -13.27 9.65 -5.25
N ALA A 19 -13.93 8.97 -4.33
CA ALA A 19 -14.43 9.58 -3.10
C ALA A 19 -14.49 8.53 -1.98
N THR A 20 -14.53 9.01 -0.73
CA THR A 20 -14.70 8.15 0.44
C THR A 20 -15.98 7.33 0.29
N ARG A 21 -15.90 6.05 0.61
CA ARG A 21 -17.00 5.07 0.53
C ARG A 21 -17.39 4.61 -0.87
N LEU A 22 -16.81 5.18 -1.93
CA LEU A 22 -16.95 4.60 -3.25
C LEU A 22 -16.07 3.37 -3.36
N PRO A 23 -16.46 2.39 -4.21
CA PRO A 23 -15.63 1.19 -4.42
C PRO A 23 -14.25 1.56 -4.95
N MET A 24 -13.26 0.78 -4.55
CA MET A 24 -11.92 0.90 -5.12
C MET A 24 -11.94 0.38 -6.56
N ARG A 25 -11.19 1.03 -7.42
CA ARG A 25 -11.06 0.64 -8.82
C ARG A 25 -9.59 0.37 -9.13
N ASP A 26 -9.31 -0.79 -9.73
CA ASP A 26 -7.96 -1.13 -10.14
C ASP A 26 -7.60 -0.39 -11.42
N ILE A 27 -6.40 0.17 -11.46
CA ILE A 27 -5.84 0.87 -12.61
C ILE A 27 -4.41 0.39 -12.84
N GLU A 28 -3.86 0.60 -14.03
CA GLU A 28 -2.52 0.12 -14.36
C GLU A 28 -1.42 1.13 -14.06
N ARG A 29 -1.77 2.40 -14.00
CA ARG A 29 -0.81 3.49 -13.79
C ARG A 29 -1.49 4.64 -13.05
N VAL A 30 -0.70 5.30 -12.19
CA VAL A 30 -1.17 6.47 -11.45
C VAL A 30 -0.04 7.48 -11.36
N HIS A 31 -0.37 8.78 -11.40
CA HIS A 31 0.61 9.83 -11.14
C HIS A 31 0.61 10.16 -9.66
N ALA A 32 1.79 10.06 -9.03
CA ALA A 32 2.01 10.46 -7.65
C ALA A 32 2.55 11.88 -7.63
N GLU A 33 1.85 12.78 -6.94
CA GLU A 33 2.21 14.20 -6.87
C GLU A 33 2.82 14.53 -5.52
N ALA A 34 4.02 15.10 -5.52
CA ALA A 34 4.71 15.46 -4.28
C ALA A 34 3.88 16.45 -3.47
N GLY A 35 3.74 16.18 -2.17
CA GLY A 35 2.98 17.02 -1.26
C GLY A 35 1.47 16.88 -1.36
N ALA A 36 0.96 16.06 -2.29
CA ALA A 36 -0.49 15.92 -2.51
C ALA A 36 -0.99 14.48 -2.50
N GLY A 37 -0.30 13.56 -3.18
CA GLY A 37 -0.69 12.15 -3.22
C GLY A 37 -1.00 11.65 -4.62
N LEU A 38 -1.82 10.61 -4.71
CA LEU A 38 -2.17 9.99 -5.99
C LEU A 38 -3.29 10.77 -6.68
N VAL A 39 -3.03 11.22 -7.90
CA VAL A 39 -4.03 11.95 -8.68
C VAL A 39 -5.22 11.06 -8.99
N GLY A 40 -6.42 11.53 -8.68
CA GLY A 40 -7.66 10.78 -8.88
C GLY A 40 -8.11 9.98 -7.67
N ASP A 41 -7.27 9.85 -6.64
CA ASP A 41 -7.66 9.15 -5.42
C ASP A 41 -8.28 10.14 -4.41
N ARG A 42 -9.16 9.62 -3.56
CA ARG A 42 -9.90 10.39 -2.54
C ARG A 42 -9.02 11.14 -1.54
N TYR A 43 -7.79 10.66 -1.35
CA TYR A 43 -6.84 11.30 -0.43
C TYR A 43 -5.90 12.29 -1.10
N HIS A 44 -6.08 12.54 -2.40
CA HIS A 44 -5.30 13.57 -3.09
C HIS A 44 -5.57 14.93 -2.43
N GLY A 45 -4.51 15.61 -2.03
CA GLY A 45 -4.60 16.87 -1.29
C GLY A 45 -4.50 16.70 0.23
N SER A 46 -4.46 15.47 0.72
CA SER A 46 -4.23 15.18 2.13
C SER A 46 -2.81 15.61 2.55
N ARG A 47 -2.64 15.95 3.83
CA ARG A 47 -1.34 16.36 4.35
C ARG A 47 -0.36 15.20 4.50
N HIS A 48 -0.84 14.05 4.99
CA HIS A 48 0.04 12.94 5.39
C HIS A 48 -0.40 11.58 4.87
N ARG A 49 -1.57 11.48 4.29
CA ARG A 49 -2.13 10.21 3.85
C ARG A 49 -2.23 10.19 2.33
N HIS A 50 -1.07 10.14 1.67
CA HIS A 50 -1.02 10.18 0.21
C HIS A 50 -1.20 8.82 -0.42
N VAL A 51 -0.53 7.79 0.12
CA VAL A 51 -0.50 6.46 -0.46
C VAL A 51 -0.58 5.44 0.66
N SER A 52 -1.43 4.45 0.50
CA SER A 52 -1.46 3.30 1.40
C SER A 52 -0.97 2.06 0.64
N VAL A 53 -0.14 1.24 1.28
CA VAL A 53 0.54 0.11 0.65
C VAL A 53 0.34 -1.15 1.50
N GLN A 54 0.08 -2.26 0.84
CA GLN A 54 -0.08 -3.57 1.46
C GLN A 54 0.73 -4.61 0.68
N SER A 55 0.83 -5.83 1.22
CA SER A 55 1.57 -6.92 0.60
C SER A 55 0.67 -8.13 0.44
N ALA A 56 0.81 -8.82 -0.69
CA ALA A 56 0.06 -10.06 -0.96
C ALA A 56 0.35 -11.15 0.08
N SER A 57 1.60 -11.23 0.56
CA SER A 57 1.96 -12.20 1.61
C SER A 57 1.24 -11.91 2.92
N GLU A 58 1.18 -10.63 3.31
CA GLU A 58 0.49 -10.24 4.54
C GLU A 58 -1.02 -10.42 4.42
N LEU A 59 -1.58 -10.21 3.22
CA LEU A 59 -2.99 -10.50 2.97
C LEU A 59 -3.29 -12.00 3.08
N ALA A 60 -2.38 -12.84 2.60
CA ALA A 60 -2.52 -14.30 2.72
C ALA A 60 -2.51 -14.73 4.19
N GLU A 61 -1.61 -14.17 5.01
CA GLU A 61 -1.58 -14.42 6.44
C GLU A 61 -2.89 -13.98 7.13
N SER A 62 -3.40 -12.82 6.74
CA SER A 62 -4.67 -12.32 7.26
C SER A 62 -5.83 -13.23 6.88
N SER A 63 -5.83 -13.75 5.66
CA SER A 63 -6.84 -14.71 5.19
C SER A 63 -6.85 -15.97 6.02
N GLU A 64 -5.66 -16.51 6.36
CA GLU A 64 -5.56 -17.69 7.21
C GLU A 64 -6.11 -17.42 8.61
N LEU A 65 -5.78 -16.30 9.21
CA LEU A 65 -6.25 -15.93 10.54
C LEU A 65 -7.76 -15.70 10.56
N LEU A 66 -8.30 -15.10 9.51
CA LEU A 66 -9.73 -14.83 9.40
C LEU A 66 -10.53 -16.08 9.02
N GLY A 67 -9.91 -17.04 8.33
CA GLY A 67 -10.60 -18.21 7.78
C GLY A 67 -11.42 -17.89 6.54
N ALA A 68 -11.13 -16.78 5.86
CA ALA A 68 -11.83 -16.31 4.66
C ALA A 68 -10.90 -15.48 3.80
N PRO A 69 -11.12 -15.42 2.48
CA PRO A 69 -10.28 -14.62 1.59
C PRO A 69 -10.27 -13.13 1.96
N VAL A 70 -9.08 -12.50 1.86
CA VAL A 70 -8.91 -11.07 2.00
C VAL A 70 -8.38 -10.54 0.67
N PRO A 71 -9.25 -10.19 -0.28
CA PRO A 71 -8.81 -9.72 -1.59
C PRO A 71 -8.24 -8.29 -1.52
N HIS A 72 -7.26 -8.00 -2.39
CA HIS A 72 -6.55 -6.72 -2.37
C HIS A 72 -7.46 -5.51 -2.61
N ASP A 73 -8.51 -5.67 -3.41
CA ASP A 73 -9.41 -4.58 -3.77
C ASP A 73 -10.40 -4.20 -2.65
N ARG A 74 -10.52 -5.06 -1.62
CA ARG A 74 -11.45 -4.83 -0.51
C ARG A 74 -10.79 -4.23 0.73
N THR A 75 -9.48 -4.15 0.77
CA THR A 75 -8.74 -3.58 1.89
C THR A 75 -8.67 -2.06 1.86
N ARG A 76 -9.03 -1.46 0.73
CA ARG A 76 -9.01 -0.03 0.47
C ARG A 76 -7.60 0.57 0.50
N ARG A 77 -6.59 -0.24 0.21
CA ARG A 77 -5.20 0.20 0.05
C ARG A 77 -4.92 0.51 -1.42
N ASN A 78 -4.02 1.47 -1.66
CA ASN A 78 -3.71 1.94 -3.01
C ASN A 78 -2.79 0.99 -3.76
N LEU A 79 -1.69 0.58 -3.15
CA LEU A 79 -0.70 -0.28 -3.81
C LEU A 79 -0.64 -1.63 -3.13
N THR A 80 -0.58 -2.69 -3.93
CA THR A 80 -0.34 -4.04 -3.44
C THR A 80 0.99 -4.53 -3.97
N LEU A 81 1.86 -4.98 -3.06
CA LEU A 81 3.17 -5.53 -3.42
C LEU A 81 3.07 -7.04 -3.56
N SER A 82 3.98 -7.62 -4.35
CA SER A 82 3.98 -9.04 -4.70
C SER A 82 4.16 -9.96 -3.49
N HIS A 83 5.03 -9.58 -2.55
CA HIS A 83 5.37 -10.45 -1.41
C HIS A 83 6.13 -9.65 -0.34
N GLY A 84 6.42 -10.33 0.77
CA GLY A 84 7.25 -9.79 1.84
C GLY A 84 6.50 -8.81 2.74
N ALA A 85 7.24 -8.19 3.65
CA ALA A 85 6.69 -7.20 4.55
C ALA A 85 6.77 -5.80 3.94
N VAL A 86 5.79 -4.97 4.25
CA VAL A 86 5.83 -3.56 3.88
C VAL A 86 6.60 -2.80 4.96
N ALA A 87 7.52 -1.92 4.56
CA ALA A 87 8.25 -1.08 5.50
C ALA A 87 7.28 -0.25 6.35
N LYS A 88 7.45 -0.29 7.67
CA LYS A 88 6.55 0.39 8.63
C LYS A 88 7.25 1.49 9.42
N ARG A 89 8.57 1.52 9.40
CA ARG A 89 9.34 2.49 10.19
C ARG A 89 9.21 3.88 9.59
N PRO A 90 8.70 4.85 10.35
CA PRO A 90 8.58 6.23 9.86
C PRO A 90 9.93 6.77 9.37
N GLY A 91 9.90 7.48 8.25
CA GLY A 91 11.11 8.02 7.63
C GLY A 91 11.78 7.12 6.61
N THR A 92 11.40 5.85 6.52
CA THR A 92 11.91 4.95 5.49
C THR A 92 11.48 5.47 4.12
N ARG A 93 12.44 5.63 3.21
CA ARG A 93 12.17 6.09 1.85
C ARG A 93 12.19 4.95 0.86
N VAL A 94 11.31 5.05 -0.14
CA VAL A 94 11.12 4.02 -1.16
C VAL A 94 11.07 4.66 -2.52
N ARG A 95 11.84 4.13 -3.45
CA ARG A 95 11.75 4.48 -4.86
C ARG A 95 10.82 3.47 -5.54
N VAL A 96 9.76 3.96 -6.19
CA VAL A 96 8.86 3.12 -6.97
C VAL A 96 8.47 3.88 -8.24
N GLY A 97 8.74 3.27 -9.40
CA GLY A 97 8.59 3.97 -10.68
C GLY A 97 9.40 5.25 -10.69
N GLY A 98 8.79 6.36 -11.08
CA GLY A 98 9.41 7.69 -11.04
C GLY A 98 9.24 8.42 -9.73
N ALA A 99 8.53 7.86 -8.76
CA ALA A 99 8.19 8.54 -7.52
C ALA A 99 9.11 8.16 -6.37
N LEU A 100 9.28 9.08 -5.42
CA LEU A 100 9.93 8.82 -4.14
C LEU A 100 8.90 8.99 -3.03
N LEU A 101 8.72 7.94 -2.24
CA LEU A 101 7.77 7.90 -1.14
C LEU A 101 8.51 7.81 0.20
N GLU A 102 7.85 8.24 1.27
CA GLU A 102 8.39 8.14 2.63
C GLU A 102 7.32 7.61 3.57
N VAL A 103 7.67 6.62 4.36
CA VAL A 103 6.75 6.03 5.35
C VAL A 103 6.42 7.05 6.42
N VAL A 104 5.13 7.26 6.66
CA VAL A 104 4.60 8.13 7.71
C VAL A 104 4.30 7.30 8.96
N ARG A 105 3.60 6.20 8.80
CA ARG A 105 3.19 5.33 9.90
C ARG A 105 2.64 4.01 9.37
N PRO A 106 2.53 2.97 10.24
CA PRO A 106 1.78 1.78 9.87
C PRO A 106 0.33 2.16 9.58
N ALA A 107 -0.28 1.48 8.61
CA ALA A 107 -1.69 1.70 8.29
C ALA A 107 -2.55 0.94 9.31
N PRO A 108 -3.42 1.63 10.07
CA PRO A 108 -4.29 0.95 11.01
C PRO A 108 -5.39 0.18 10.27
N PRO A 109 -5.83 -0.97 10.82
CA PRO A 109 -7.05 -1.61 10.32
C PRO A 109 -8.22 -0.65 10.50
N CYS A 110 -9.11 -0.62 9.52
CA CYS A 110 -10.25 0.28 9.49
C CYS A 110 -11.54 -0.50 9.73
N ARG A 111 -12.50 0.13 10.40
CA ARG A 111 -13.84 -0.46 10.60
C ARG A 111 -14.51 -0.86 9.29
N LEU A 112 -14.23 -0.11 8.23
CA LEU A 112 -14.78 -0.41 6.91
C LEU A 112 -14.29 -1.76 6.37
N MET A 113 -13.20 -2.31 6.89
CA MET A 113 -12.70 -3.62 6.49
C MET A 113 -13.65 -4.74 6.93
N ASP A 114 -14.25 -4.63 8.13
CA ASP A 114 -15.24 -5.61 8.58
C ASP A 114 -16.47 -5.58 7.67
N ASP A 115 -16.91 -4.40 7.25
CA ASP A 115 -18.05 -4.26 6.34
C ASP A 115 -17.73 -4.74 4.93
N ALA A 116 -16.51 -4.46 4.44
CA ALA A 116 -16.13 -4.79 3.07
C ALA A 116 -15.74 -6.26 2.90
N ILE A 117 -15.18 -6.89 3.92
CA ILE A 117 -14.59 -8.23 3.85
C ILE A 117 -15.39 -9.23 4.69
N GLY A 118 -15.72 -8.85 5.92
CA GLY A 118 -16.44 -9.70 6.84
C GLY A 118 -16.02 -9.47 8.28
N PRO A 119 -16.81 -9.97 9.27
CA PRO A 119 -16.52 -9.79 10.69
C PRO A 119 -15.12 -10.31 11.04
N GLY A 120 -14.36 -9.52 11.79
CA GLY A 120 -13.02 -9.88 12.23
C GLY A 120 -11.91 -9.50 11.26
N ALA A 121 -12.23 -8.93 10.08
CA ALA A 121 -11.21 -8.58 9.09
C ALA A 121 -10.20 -7.55 9.61
N ALA A 122 -10.67 -6.50 10.28
CA ALA A 122 -9.79 -5.48 10.84
C ALA A 122 -8.82 -6.09 11.87
N ARG A 123 -9.31 -7.01 12.70
CA ARG A 123 -8.50 -7.69 13.70
C ARG A 123 -7.46 -8.62 13.05
N ALA A 124 -7.86 -9.36 12.02
CA ALA A 124 -6.96 -10.26 11.29
C ALA A 124 -5.83 -9.48 10.60
N MET A 125 -6.10 -8.23 10.19
CA MET A 125 -5.11 -7.39 9.53
C MET A 125 -4.27 -6.54 10.48
N HIS A 126 -4.45 -6.69 11.79
CA HIS A 126 -3.61 -5.99 12.75
C HIS A 126 -2.13 -6.34 12.50
N ASP A 127 -1.28 -5.33 12.38
CA ASP A 127 0.15 -5.45 12.01
C ASP A 127 0.41 -5.95 10.58
N ARG A 128 -0.64 -6.29 9.82
CA ARG A 128 -0.54 -6.76 8.43
C ARG A 128 -1.23 -5.83 7.45
N GLY A 129 -1.70 -4.70 7.92
CA GLY A 129 -2.42 -3.74 7.09
C GLY A 129 -1.57 -2.88 6.20
N GLY A 130 -0.24 -3.02 6.26
CA GLY A 130 0.69 -2.24 5.47
C GLY A 130 1.04 -0.90 6.09
N SER A 131 1.33 0.09 5.25
CA SER A 131 1.82 1.41 5.69
C SER A 131 1.15 2.54 4.94
N ILE A 132 1.17 3.71 5.57
CA ILE A 132 0.77 4.97 4.94
C ILE A 132 2.04 5.75 4.64
N LEU A 133 2.16 6.23 3.39
CA LEU A 133 3.31 6.96 2.90
C LEU A 133 2.88 8.31 2.33
N ARG A 134 3.83 9.24 2.28
CA ARG A 134 3.67 10.51 1.59
C ARG A 134 4.54 10.52 0.33
N VAL A 135 4.15 11.31 -0.65
CA VAL A 135 4.93 11.47 -1.88
C VAL A 135 5.92 12.61 -1.66
N VAL A 136 7.21 12.29 -1.76
CA VAL A 136 8.30 13.26 -1.59
C VAL A 136 8.73 13.83 -2.93
N GLU A 137 8.83 12.97 -3.97
CA GLU A 137 9.12 13.39 -5.34
C GLU A 137 8.06 12.84 -6.27
N SER A 138 7.55 13.69 -7.15
CA SER A 138 6.51 13.32 -8.11
C SER A 138 7.02 12.35 -9.16
N GLY A 139 6.17 11.45 -9.61
CA GLY A 139 6.44 10.51 -10.68
C GLY A 139 5.29 9.56 -10.89
N ASP A 140 5.32 8.85 -12.01
CA ASP A 140 4.32 7.83 -12.32
C ASP A 140 4.69 6.51 -11.68
N ILE A 141 3.68 5.81 -11.18
CA ILE A 141 3.80 4.44 -10.66
C ILE A 141 2.93 3.54 -11.55
N ALA A 142 3.49 2.43 -12.00
CA ALA A 142 2.78 1.47 -12.83
C ALA A 142 2.85 0.07 -12.22
N VAL A 143 1.84 -0.75 -12.54
CA VAL A 143 1.89 -2.18 -12.20
C VAL A 143 3.15 -2.78 -12.83
N GLY A 144 3.90 -3.55 -12.05
CA GLY A 144 5.19 -4.11 -12.46
C GLY A 144 6.40 -3.32 -11.99
N ASP A 145 6.21 -2.10 -11.50
CA ASP A 145 7.34 -1.31 -10.98
C ASP A 145 7.93 -1.94 -9.74
N THR A 146 9.25 -1.86 -9.63
CA THR A 146 9.99 -2.35 -8.48
C THR A 146 9.78 -1.42 -7.28
N TRP A 147 9.56 -2.03 -6.12
CA TRP A 147 9.47 -1.34 -4.84
C TRP A 147 10.84 -1.44 -4.17
N LEU A 148 11.57 -0.34 -4.13
CA LEU A 148 12.95 -0.33 -3.64
C LEU A 148 13.09 0.54 -2.40
N GLU A 149 13.27 -0.12 -1.23
CA GLU A 149 13.59 0.59 0.00
C GLU A 149 15.02 1.14 -0.09
N LEU A 150 15.16 2.42 0.21
CA LEU A 150 16.45 3.08 0.20
C LEU A 150 17.12 2.93 1.57
N PRO A 151 18.48 2.88 1.62
CA PRO A 151 19.16 2.83 2.91
C PRO A 151 18.89 4.11 3.72
N PRO A 152 18.97 4.05 5.05
CA PRO A 152 18.80 5.23 5.88
C PRO A 152 19.78 6.32 5.49
N ASP A 153 19.36 7.58 5.62
CA ASP A 153 20.23 8.73 5.39
C ASP A 153 21.41 8.65 6.37
N PRO A 154 22.66 8.75 5.89
CA PRO A 154 23.84 8.65 6.75
C PRO A 154 24.05 9.85 7.67
N SER A 155 23.29 10.93 7.55
CA SER A 155 23.42 12.09 8.42
C SER A 155 22.83 11.88 9.80
#